data_b14741987fc509e1f68da6e5bab1fde8
#
_entry.id   b14741987fc509e1f68da6e5bab1fde8
#
_cell.length_a   1.000
_cell.length_b   1.000
_cell.length_c   1.000
_cell.angle_alpha   90.00
_cell.angle_beta   90.00
_cell.angle_gamma   90.00
#
_symmetry.space_group_name_H-M   'P 1'
#
loop_
_entity.id
_entity.type
_entity.pdbx_description
1 polymer ?
#
loop_
_entity_poly.entity_id
_entity_poly.type
_entity_poly.pdbx_seq_one_letter_code
_entity_poly.pdbx_strand_id
1 'polypeptide(L)'
;GGNGGSATGALAAVGGAGAAGGDATSGTGGFGGAGGSARGLIFALGGAGAAGGDASTGVGGPGGPGGTGTASSPFGIAIAIGGAGAQGGAGTSGATGGAGGDGVFEGIAVLGLGFGGAAGAGGAATGDGATGGAGGFGGAGAGIANFLGFSVLHGGAGGAGGTATGTGGNGGAGGGGG
;
A
#
# COMPACT_ATOMS: atom_id res chain seq x y z
N GLY A 1 9.84 -6.89 -8.35
CA GLY A 1 10.31 -7.17 -6.99
C GLY A 1 9.65 -8.41 -6.40
N GLY A 2 10.32 -9.05 -5.46
CA GLY A 2 9.73 -10.17 -4.72
C GLY A 2 8.71 -9.70 -3.68
N ASN A 3 7.68 -10.50 -3.43
CA ASN A 3 6.68 -10.19 -2.41
C ASN A 3 7.24 -10.44 -1.00
N GLY A 4 6.78 -9.67 -0.03
CA GLY A 4 7.05 -9.89 1.38
C GLY A 4 6.42 -11.18 1.90
N GLY A 5 7.08 -11.84 2.85
CA GLY A 5 6.56 -13.05 3.48
C GLY A 5 5.37 -12.76 4.39
N SER A 6 4.36 -13.64 4.36
CA SER A 6 3.23 -13.57 5.29
C SER A 6 3.61 -14.11 6.67
N ALA A 7 3.01 -13.56 7.73
CA ALA A 7 3.25 -13.95 9.11
C ALA A 7 1.95 -14.34 9.80
N THR A 8 2.03 -15.36 10.67
CA THR A 8 0.93 -15.73 11.57
C THR A 8 1.51 -15.90 12.97
N GLY A 9 0.89 -15.26 13.95
CA GLY A 9 1.37 -15.28 15.34
C GLY A 9 0.22 -15.47 16.34
N ALA A 10 0.50 -16.13 17.47
CA ALA A 10 -0.50 -16.36 18.50
C ALA A 10 -0.97 -15.07 19.21
N LEU A 11 -0.11 -14.07 19.36
CA LEU A 11 -0.45 -12.78 19.96
C LEU A 11 -0.29 -11.63 18.95
N ALA A 12 0.85 -11.62 18.26
CA ALA A 12 1.20 -10.56 17.30
C ALA A 12 1.80 -11.15 16.03
N ALA A 13 1.57 -10.50 14.91
CA ALA A 13 2.15 -10.83 13.62
C ALA A 13 2.51 -9.57 12.85
N VAL A 14 3.64 -9.61 12.14
CA VAL A 14 4.08 -8.54 11.24
C VAL A 14 4.45 -9.15 9.90
N GLY A 15 3.80 -8.73 8.83
CA GLY A 15 4.12 -9.15 7.46
C GLY A 15 5.44 -8.55 6.99
N GLY A 16 6.17 -9.29 6.18
CA GLY A 16 7.43 -8.84 5.58
C GLY A 16 7.20 -7.77 4.51
N ALA A 17 8.15 -6.87 4.34
CA ALA A 17 8.12 -5.90 3.25
C ALA A 17 8.38 -6.56 1.89
N GLY A 18 7.83 -5.99 0.82
CA GLY A 18 8.17 -6.36 -0.55
C GLY A 18 9.59 -5.93 -0.93
N ALA A 19 10.10 -6.41 -2.04
CA ALA A 19 11.37 -5.97 -2.62
C ALA A 19 11.13 -5.00 -3.80
N ALA A 20 12.02 -4.03 -3.95
CA ALA A 20 11.91 -3.04 -5.02
C ALA A 20 11.93 -3.67 -6.42
N GLY A 21 11.28 -3.02 -7.36
CA GLY A 21 11.39 -3.34 -8.78
C GLY A 21 12.79 -2.98 -9.30
N GLY A 22 13.26 -3.71 -10.29
CA GLY A 22 14.51 -3.38 -10.98
C GLY A 22 14.32 -2.26 -12.00
N ASP A 23 15.35 -1.42 -12.14
CA ASP A 23 15.34 -0.34 -13.11
C ASP A 23 15.53 -0.85 -14.53
N ALA A 24 15.06 -0.08 -15.52
CA ALA A 24 15.21 -0.36 -16.94
C ALA A 24 15.87 0.84 -17.65
N THR A 25 16.79 0.56 -18.58
CA THR A 25 17.33 1.59 -19.48
C THR A 25 16.35 1.98 -20.57
N SER A 26 15.51 1.02 -21.00
CA SER A 26 14.43 1.26 -21.97
C SER A 26 13.26 0.34 -21.66
N GLY A 27 12.04 0.76 -22.02
CA GLY A 27 10.83 -0.03 -21.81
C GLY A 27 10.17 0.27 -20.49
N THR A 28 9.82 -0.77 -19.73
CA THR A 28 9.10 -0.61 -18.46
C THR A 28 9.97 -1.03 -17.27
N GLY A 29 10.07 -0.17 -16.26
CA GLY A 29 10.66 -0.52 -14.98
C GLY A 29 9.95 -1.71 -14.32
N GLY A 30 10.66 -2.43 -13.46
CA GLY A 30 10.12 -3.60 -12.78
C GLY A 30 9.05 -3.22 -11.74
N PHE A 31 8.08 -4.10 -11.54
CA PHE A 31 7.06 -3.93 -10.49
C PHE A 31 7.68 -4.00 -9.10
N GLY A 32 7.25 -3.12 -8.20
CA GLY A 32 7.52 -3.26 -6.77
C GLY A 32 6.80 -4.48 -6.20
N GLY A 33 7.44 -5.19 -5.28
CA GLY A 33 6.85 -6.33 -4.61
C GLY A 33 5.75 -5.92 -3.63
N ALA A 34 4.72 -6.75 -3.48
CA ALA A 34 3.67 -6.54 -2.49
C ALA A 34 4.20 -6.78 -1.07
N GLY A 35 3.67 -6.07 -0.09
CA GLY A 35 3.87 -6.37 1.31
C GLY A 35 3.20 -7.67 1.72
N GLY A 36 3.79 -8.40 2.67
CA GLY A 36 3.23 -9.64 3.21
C GLY A 36 2.05 -9.37 4.15
N SER A 37 1.09 -10.29 4.15
CA SER A 37 -0.04 -10.24 5.07
C SER A 37 0.35 -10.71 6.47
N ALA A 38 -0.33 -10.19 7.50
CA ALA A 38 -0.15 -10.59 8.88
C ALA A 38 -1.47 -11.07 9.50
N ARG A 39 -1.40 -12.10 10.33
CA ARG A 39 -2.55 -12.58 11.09
C ARG A 39 -2.17 -12.85 12.54
N GLY A 40 -2.79 -12.16 13.49
CA GLY A 40 -2.54 -12.28 14.92
C GLY A 40 -3.83 -12.26 15.74
N LEU A 41 -3.77 -12.70 17.00
CA LEU A 41 -4.96 -12.61 17.89
C LEU A 41 -5.19 -11.18 18.39
N ILE A 42 -4.16 -10.49 18.83
CA ILE A 42 -4.28 -9.15 19.42
C ILE A 42 -3.81 -8.08 18.44
N PHE A 43 -2.66 -8.31 17.77
CA PHE A 43 -2.05 -7.33 16.90
C PHE A 43 -1.65 -7.96 15.57
N ALA A 44 -1.96 -7.28 14.48
CA ALA A 44 -1.53 -7.65 13.14
C ALA A 44 -1.16 -6.42 12.32
N LEU A 45 0.05 -6.39 11.80
CA LEU A 45 0.56 -5.33 10.94
C LEU A 45 0.93 -5.91 9.57
N GLY A 46 0.24 -5.54 8.51
CA GLY A 46 0.62 -5.85 7.13
C GLY A 46 1.95 -5.23 6.76
N GLY A 47 2.74 -5.93 5.98
CA GLY A 47 4.03 -5.46 5.49
C GLY A 47 3.86 -4.34 4.45
N ALA A 48 4.86 -3.45 4.33
CA ALA A 48 4.85 -2.43 3.30
C ALA A 48 5.11 -3.03 1.90
N GLY A 49 4.48 -2.48 0.88
CA GLY A 49 4.87 -2.68 -0.51
C GLY A 49 6.23 -2.05 -0.79
N ALA A 50 6.82 -2.33 -1.93
CA ALA A 50 8.09 -1.75 -2.34
C ALA A 50 7.98 -0.96 -3.64
N ALA A 51 8.85 0.01 -3.82
CA ALA A 51 8.82 0.91 -4.97
C ALA A 51 8.94 0.16 -6.30
N GLY A 52 8.28 0.67 -7.31
CA GLY A 52 8.51 0.28 -8.70
C GLY A 52 9.88 0.78 -9.17
N GLY A 53 10.49 0.07 -10.11
CA GLY A 53 11.75 0.47 -10.72
C GLY A 53 11.58 1.64 -11.69
N ASP A 54 12.62 2.43 -11.83
CA ASP A 54 12.65 3.55 -12.77
C ASP A 54 12.94 3.07 -14.19
N ALA A 55 12.56 3.87 -15.19
CA ALA A 55 12.94 3.68 -16.57
C ALA A 55 13.59 4.94 -17.13
N SER A 56 14.80 4.83 -17.70
CA SER A 56 15.48 5.98 -18.30
C SER A 56 14.74 6.48 -19.54
N THR A 57 14.24 5.55 -20.36
CA THR A 57 13.34 5.86 -21.47
C THR A 57 12.19 4.87 -21.46
N GLY A 58 10.97 5.34 -21.27
CA GLY A 58 9.79 4.49 -21.21
C GLY A 58 8.94 4.72 -19.96
N VAL A 59 8.28 3.68 -19.47
CA VAL A 59 7.33 3.79 -18.35
C VAL A 59 7.97 3.27 -17.07
N GLY A 60 7.90 4.03 -15.99
CA GLY A 60 8.27 3.52 -14.65
C GLY A 60 7.48 2.27 -14.26
N GLY A 61 8.02 1.44 -13.39
CA GLY A 61 7.33 0.27 -12.84
C GLY A 61 6.30 0.66 -11.77
N PRO A 62 5.15 0.00 -11.67
CA PRO A 62 4.17 0.27 -10.60
C PRO A 62 4.74 -0.03 -9.21
N GLY A 63 4.34 0.77 -8.24
CA GLY A 63 4.61 0.49 -6.83
C GLY A 63 3.85 -0.73 -6.33
N GLY A 64 4.45 -1.49 -5.43
CA GLY A 64 3.82 -2.64 -4.80
C GLY A 64 2.74 -2.24 -3.78
N PRO A 65 1.63 -2.98 -3.67
CA PRO A 65 0.62 -2.72 -2.66
C PRO A 65 1.12 -3.12 -1.25
N GLY A 66 0.55 -2.50 -0.23
CA GLY A 66 0.71 -2.92 1.15
C GLY A 66 0.01 -4.24 1.44
N GLY A 67 0.52 -4.99 2.40
CA GLY A 67 -0.09 -6.22 2.87
C GLY A 67 -1.24 -5.98 3.85
N THR A 68 -2.15 -6.94 3.97
CA THR A 68 -3.27 -6.86 4.92
C THR A 68 -2.82 -7.23 6.34
N GLY A 69 -3.40 -6.54 7.35
CA GLY A 69 -3.31 -6.95 8.74
C GLY A 69 -4.66 -7.50 9.19
N THR A 70 -4.71 -8.70 9.75
CA THR A 70 -5.93 -9.29 10.29
C THR A 70 -5.74 -9.68 11.75
N ALA A 71 -6.48 -9.07 12.67
CA ALA A 71 -6.47 -9.41 14.08
C ALA A 71 -7.80 -10.08 14.48
N SER A 72 -7.72 -11.22 15.17
CA SER A 72 -8.89 -12.03 15.54
C SER A 72 -8.89 -12.30 17.03
N SER A 73 -9.36 -11.37 17.85
CA SER A 73 -9.45 -11.56 19.30
C SER A 73 -10.80 -12.15 19.69
N PRO A 74 -10.83 -13.32 20.31
CA PRO A 74 -12.08 -13.87 20.83
C PRO A 74 -12.61 -13.07 22.04
N PHE A 75 -11.72 -12.45 22.81
CA PHE A 75 -12.06 -11.63 23.98
C PHE A 75 -10.98 -10.56 24.17
N GLY A 76 -11.34 -9.29 24.28
CA GLY A 76 -10.40 -8.22 24.59
C GLY A 76 -10.14 -7.26 23.45
N ILE A 77 -8.86 -6.98 23.16
CA ILE A 77 -8.43 -5.96 22.19
C ILE A 77 -7.97 -6.65 20.89
N ALA A 78 -8.41 -6.14 19.75
CA ALA A 78 -7.92 -6.50 18.45
C ALA A 78 -7.43 -5.25 17.70
N ILE A 79 -6.19 -5.22 17.26
CA ILE A 79 -5.59 -4.12 16.51
C ILE A 79 -5.08 -4.65 15.18
N ALA A 80 -5.68 -4.21 14.09
CA ALA A 80 -5.32 -4.58 12.75
C ALA A 80 -4.88 -3.36 11.95
N ILE A 81 -3.70 -3.40 11.36
CA ILE A 81 -3.14 -2.30 10.58
C ILE A 81 -2.71 -2.83 9.22
N GLY A 82 -3.20 -2.21 8.17
CA GLY A 82 -2.75 -2.48 6.80
C GLY A 82 -1.39 -1.86 6.54
N GLY A 83 -0.57 -2.53 5.75
CA GLY A 83 0.73 -2.01 5.33
C GLY A 83 0.58 -0.87 4.30
N ALA A 84 1.57 0.01 4.25
CA ALA A 84 1.60 1.07 3.26
C ALA A 84 1.87 0.53 1.84
N GLY A 85 1.22 1.10 0.84
CA GLY A 85 1.60 0.95 -0.56
C GLY A 85 2.83 1.78 -0.88
N ALA A 86 3.55 1.44 -1.93
CA ALA A 86 4.78 2.10 -2.30
C ALA A 86 4.67 2.93 -3.58
N GLN A 87 5.63 3.82 -3.76
CA GLN A 87 5.69 4.75 -4.90
C GLN A 87 5.86 4.00 -6.24
N GLY A 88 5.24 4.51 -7.28
CA GLY A 88 5.52 4.11 -8.66
C GLY A 88 6.86 4.67 -9.13
N GLY A 89 7.54 3.94 -9.99
CA GLY A 89 8.80 4.36 -10.59
C GLY A 89 8.65 5.54 -11.56
N ALA A 90 9.72 6.29 -11.71
CA ALA A 90 9.83 7.39 -12.65
C ALA A 90 10.15 6.90 -14.08
N GLY A 91 9.85 7.73 -15.07
CA GLY A 91 10.13 7.42 -16.48
C GLY A 91 9.81 8.60 -17.39
N THR A 92 9.73 8.38 -18.68
CA THR A 92 9.11 9.35 -19.61
C THR A 92 7.58 9.38 -19.39
N SER A 93 7.03 8.31 -18.82
CA SER A 93 5.71 8.29 -18.21
C SER A 93 5.83 7.70 -16.81
N GLY A 94 5.24 8.33 -15.80
CA GLY A 94 5.27 7.83 -14.42
C GLY A 94 4.31 6.66 -14.24
N ALA A 95 4.70 5.72 -13.41
CA ALA A 95 3.87 4.58 -13.02
C ALA A 95 2.96 4.87 -11.82
N THR A 96 1.92 4.06 -11.66
CA THR A 96 0.97 4.18 -10.55
C THR A 96 1.61 3.82 -9.21
N GLY A 97 1.19 4.51 -8.15
CA GLY A 97 1.52 4.11 -6.79
C GLY A 97 0.76 2.85 -6.37
N GLY A 98 1.34 2.09 -5.47
CA GLY A 98 0.70 0.92 -4.89
C GLY A 98 -0.43 1.29 -3.92
N ALA A 99 -1.48 0.49 -3.88
CA ALA A 99 -2.57 0.65 -2.90
C ALA A 99 -2.09 0.36 -1.47
N GLY A 100 -2.69 1.01 -0.48
CA GLY A 100 -2.54 0.61 0.92
C GLY A 100 -3.22 -0.72 1.17
N GLY A 101 -2.71 -1.50 2.11
CA GLY A 101 -3.32 -2.74 2.56
C GLY A 101 -4.44 -2.48 3.58
N ASP A 102 -5.38 -3.41 3.68
CA ASP A 102 -6.48 -3.29 4.61
C ASP A 102 -6.09 -3.69 6.03
N GLY A 103 -6.68 -3.02 7.04
CA GLY A 103 -6.63 -3.44 8.44
C GLY A 103 -7.98 -4.01 8.85
N VAL A 104 -8.07 -5.33 9.02
CA VAL A 104 -9.34 -6.01 9.32
C VAL A 104 -9.26 -6.66 10.69
N PHE A 105 -10.17 -6.32 11.62
CA PHE A 105 -10.32 -7.11 12.83
C PHE A 105 -11.58 -7.97 12.75
N GLU A 106 -11.46 -9.20 13.28
CA GLU A 106 -12.51 -10.20 13.29
C GLU A 106 -12.71 -10.72 14.72
N GLY A 107 -13.94 -11.05 15.09
CA GLY A 107 -14.25 -11.70 16.37
C GLY A 107 -14.98 -10.84 17.38
N ILE A 108 -15.07 -11.33 18.64
CA ILE A 108 -15.81 -10.70 19.75
C ILE A 108 -14.85 -9.76 20.51
N ALA A 109 -14.29 -8.77 19.84
CA ALA A 109 -13.43 -7.81 20.51
C ALA A 109 -14.24 -6.84 21.39
N VAL A 110 -13.73 -6.55 22.58
CA VAL A 110 -14.26 -5.47 23.44
C VAL A 110 -13.81 -4.12 22.87
N LEU A 111 -12.60 -4.07 22.33
CA LEU A 111 -12.08 -2.92 21.60
C LEU A 111 -11.44 -3.41 20.27
N GLY A 112 -12.03 -3.04 19.16
CA GLY A 112 -11.51 -3.35 17.83
C GLY A 112 -10.99 -2.09 17.14
N LEU A 113 -9.73 -2.12 16.68
CA LEU A 113 -9.10 -1.04 15.92
C LEU A 113 -8.69 -1.56 14.56
N GLY A 114 -9.24 -0.99 13.50
CA GLY A 114 -8.89 -1.31 12.11
C GLY A 114 -8.37 -0.07 11.38
N PHE A 115 -7.13 -0.09 10.97
CA PHE A 115 -6.49 0.99 10.24
C PHE A 115 -6.04 0.53 8.87
N GLY A 116 -6.55 1.18 7.81
CA GLY A 116 -6.05 0.99 6.46
C GLY A 116 -4.68 1.65 6.29
N GLY A 117 -3.81 1.04 5.51
CA GLY A 117 -2.50 1.58 5.16
C GLY A 117 -2.61 2.71 4.14
N ALA A 118 -1.71 3.67 4.22
CA ALA A 118 -1.62 4.74 3.23
C ALA A 118 -1.19 4.19 1.86
N ALA A 119 -1.63 4.83 0.79
CA ALA A 119 -1.19 4.48 -0.56
C ALA A 119 0.12 5.16 -0.93
N GLY A 120 0.82 4.60 -1.90
CA GLY A 120 2.00 5.17 -2.51
C GLY A 120 1.66 6.27 -3.52
N ALA A 121 2.58 7.21 -3.68
CA ALA A 121 2.49 8.24 -4.70
C ALA A 121 2.70 7.66 -6.11
N GLY A 122 2.17 8.34 -7.12
CA GLY A 122 2.52 8.07 -8.51
C GLY A 122 3.96 8.47 -8.82
N GLY A 123 4.58 7.81 -9.78
CA GLY A 123 5.92 8.09 -10.25
C GLY A 123 6.01 9.39 -11.05
N ALA A 124 7.17 10.04 -10.99
CA ALA A 124 7.43 11.23 -11.77
C ALA A 124 7.62 10.90 -13.26
N ALA A 125 7.31 11.85 -14.12
CA ALA A 125 7.55 11.78 -15.54
C ALA A 125 8.44 12.92 -16.03
N THR A 126 9.32 12.63 -17.00
CA THR A 126 10.25 13.62 -17.57
C THR A 126 10.17 13.60 -19.08
N GLY A 127 10.12 14.78 -19.68
CA GLY A 127 10.06 14.95 -21.13
C GLY A 127 8.83 15.71 -21.61
N ASP A 128 8.89 16.17 -22.85
CA ASP A 128 7.76 16.91 -23.44
C ASP A 128 6.54 16.01 -23.62
N GLY A 129 5.39 16.48 -23.20
CA GLY A 129 4.14 15.72 -23.24
C GLY A 129 4.05 14.58 -22.22
N ALA A 130 5.02 14.45 -21.30
CA ALA A 130 5.06 13.39 -20.31
C ALA A 130 3.86 13.45 -19.33
N THR A 131 3.42 12.29 -18.85
CA THR A 131 2.32 12.18 -17.87
C THR A 131 2.80 11.50 -16.60
N GLY A 132 2.68 12.19 -15.49
CA GLY A 132 2.95 11.64 -14.15
C GLY A 132 2.01 10.48 -13.81
N GLY A 133 2.49 9.53 -13.04
CA GLY A 133 1.68 8.38 -12.62
C GLY A 133 0.58 8.77 -11.62
N ALA A 134 -0.52 8.04 -11.64
CA ALA A 134 -1.59 8.22 -10.65
C ALA A 134 -1.15 7.74 -9.27
N GLY A 135 -1.62 8.38 -8.21
CA GLY A 135 -1.48 7.87 -6.83
C GLY A 135 -2.31 6.61 -6.61
N GLY A 136 -1.87 5.75 -5.69
CA GLY A 136 -2.62 4.57 -5.29
C GLY A 136 -3.82 4.91 -4.38
N PHE A 137 -4.73 3.95 -4.22
CA PHE A 137 -5.86 4.06 -3.29
C PHE A 137 -5.44 3.67 -1.86
N GLY A 138 -5.92 4.41 -0.85
CA GLY A 138 -5.76 4.04 0.55
C GLY A 138 -6.46 2.72 0.87
N GLY A 139 -5.92 1.96 1.82
CA GLY A 139 -6.53 0.74 2.30
C GLY A 139 -7.71 1.01 3.24
N ALA A 140 -8.64 0.07 3.35
CA ALA A 140 -9.77 0.19 4.25
C ALA A 140 -9.41 -0.23 5.68
N GLY A 141 -9.98 0.46 6.66
CA GLY A 141 -10.12 -0.05 8.03
C GLY A 141 -11.48 -0.74 8.13
N ALA A 142 -11.49 -2.03 8.44
CA ALA A 142 -12.71 -2.81 8.52
C ALA A 142 -12.76 -3.68 9.79
N GLY A 143 -13.96 -4.04 10.24
CA GLY A 143 -14.13 -4.97 11.34
C GLY A 143 -15.55 -5.07 11.82
N ILE A 144 -15.81 -6.15 12.55
CA ILE A 144 -17.09 -6.42 13.20
C ILE A 144 -16.81 -6.54 14.69
N ALA A 145 -17.28 -5.56 15.49
CA ALA A 145 -17.33 -5.68 16.94
C ALA A 145 -18.67 -6.30 17.36
N ASN A 146 -18.64 -7.41 18.05
CA ASN A 146 -19.84 -8.03 18.58
C ASN A 146 -20.10 -7.56 20.02
N PHE A 147 -21.34 -7.23 20.29
CA PHE A 147 -22.00 -7.10 21.57
C PHE A 147 -21.23 -6.30 22.68
N LEU A 148 -21.48 -5.04 22.78
CA LEU A 148 -20.94 -4.06 23.74
C LEU A 148 -19.49 -3.59 23.51
N GLY A 149 -18.87 -3.89 22.37
CA GLY A 149 -17.53 -3.44 22.04
C GLY A 149 -17.51 -2.10 21.31
N PHE A 150 -16.43 -1.34 21.53
CA PHE A 150 -16.11 -0.16 20.73
C PHE A 150 -15.29 -0.56 19.52
N SER A 151 -15.61 -0.02 18.36
CA SER A 151 -14.78 -0.16 17.15
C SER A 151 -14.36 1.21 16.62
N VAL A 152 -13.08 1.33 16.30
CA VAL A 152 -12.55 2.48 15.57
C VAL A 152 -12.01 1.98 14.23
N LEU A 153 -12.59 2.48 13.16
CA LEU A 153 -12.20 2.16 11.80
C LEU A 153 -11.69 3.42 11.12
N HIS A 154 -10.54 3.33 10.50
CA HIS A 154 -9.94 4.45 9.80
C HIS A 154 -9.34 3.96 8.47
N GLY A 155 -9.79 4.56 7.38
CA GLY A 155 -9.21 4.30 6.07
C GLY A 155 -7.86 4.97 5.91
N GLY A 156 -7.00 4.42 5.11
CA GLY A 156 -5.71 4.98 4.76
C GLY A 156 -5.84 6.15 3.79
N ALA A 157 -4.88 7.05 3.82
CA ALA A 157 -4.83 8.16 2.87
C ALA A 157 -4.54 7.66 1.45
N GLY A 158 -5.15 8.29 0.46
CA GLY A 158 -4.79 8.10 -0.94
C GLY A 158 -3.41 8.68 -1.25
N GLY A 159 -2.74 8.15 -2.26
CA GLY A 159 -1.43 8.62 -2.70
C GLY A 159 -1.53 9.89 -3.56
N ALA A 160 -0.52 10.74 -3.49
CA ALA A 160 -0.41 11.87 -4.39
C ALA A 160 -0.16 11.41 -5.83
N GLY A 161 -0.64 12.17 -6.81
CA GLY A 161 -0.25 11.98 -8.20
C GLY A 161 1.22 12.35 -8.42
N GLY A 162 1.87 11.71 -9.38
CA GLY A 162 3.25 12.00 -9.77
C GLY A 162 3.35 13.33 -10.51
N THR A 163 4.50 13.99 -10.38
CA THR A 163 4.80 15.22 -11.12
C THR A 163 5.20 14.92 -12.56
N ALA A 164 4.95 15.87 -13.46
CA ALA A 164 5.53 15.84 -14.80
C ALA A 164 6.38 17.10 -15.02
N THR A 165 7.57 16.90 -15.60
CA THR A 165 8.47 17.98 -15.98
C THR A 165 8.69 17.92 -17.48
N GLY A 166 8.60 19.06 -18.16
CA GLY A 166 8.69 19.20 -19.61
C GLY A 166 7.55 20.06 -20.16
N THR A 167 7.69 20.46 -21.41
CA THR A 167 6.69 21.30 -22.09
C THR A 167 5.42 20.47 -22.35
N GLY A 168 4.27 20.94 -21.89
CA GLY A 168 2.99 20.25 -22.08
C GLY A 168 2.81 18.99 -21.24
N GLY A 169 3.65 18.77 -20.21
CA GLY A 169 3.51 17.64 -19.30
C GLY A 169 2.31 17.78 -18.34
N ASN A 170 1.64 16.67 -18.04
CA ASN A 170 0.50 16.57 -17.14
C ASN A 170 0.88 15.81 -15.86
N GLY A 171 0.61 16.38 -14.69
CA GLY A 171 0.71 15.64 -13.43
C GLY A 171 -0.29 14.49 -13.36
N GLY A 172 0.04 13.44 -12.59
CA GLY A 172 -0.86 12.33 -12.37
C GLY A 172 -2.03 12.70 -11.41
N ALA A 173 -3.12 11.99 -11.53
CA ALA A 173 -4.24 12.11 -10.58
C ALA A 173 -3.85 11.58 -9.20
N GLY A 174 -4.34 12.22 -8.13
CA GLY A 174 -4.25 11.65 -6.78
C GLY A 174 -5.16 10.44 -6.62
N GLY A 175 -4.78 9.51 -5.74
CA GLY A 175 -5.62 8.38 -5.38
C GLY A 175 -6.68 8.74 -4.33
N GLY A 176 -7.77 7.98 -4.29
CA GLY A 176 -8.79 8.10 -3.24
C GLY A 176 -8.31 7.55 -1.89
N GLY A 177 -8.84 8.08 -0.78
CA GLY A 177 -8.73 7.45 0.55
C GLY A 177 -9.60 6.21 0.67
N GLY A 178 -9.27 5.32 1.63
CA GLY A 178 -10.05 4.12 1.94
C GLY A 178 -11.12 4.39 2.98
#